data_a3e29b9759f96a2d523b2051a1dd6da7
#
_entry.id   a3e29b9759f96a2d523b2051a1dd6da7
#
_cell.length_a   1.000
_cell.length_b   1.000
_cell.length_c   1.000
_cell.angle_alpha   90.00
_cell.angle_beta   90.00
_cell.angle_gamma   90.00
#
_symmetry.space_group_name_H-M   'P 1'
#
loop_
_entity.id
_entity.type
_entity.pdbx_description
1 polymer ?
#
loop_
_entity_poly.entity_id
_entity_poly.type
_entity_poly.pdbx_seq_one_letter_code
_entity_poly.pdbx_strand_id
1 'polypeptide(L)'
;MEKHSQKMDSGIDLTSCPIMPTYAAPDVMFVEGKGTELWDSQGRRYLDFVGGLAVQSLGHANEEIRDVIADQAGKLTQVSNYWATEHAHHVAVALDKAITGRMNAPEGSSYSPAGQVFFCNSGAEANELAFKIARKSSPSGRYGVITAMDSFHGRTLAALAACGQPHKHEPFAPMPEGFSHVNRDDLTALESAIHESTAAIHLAPIQ
;
A
#
# COMPACT_ATOMS: atom_id res chain seq x y z
N MET A 1 14.23 -1.24 -39.13
CA MET A 1 15.59 -0.84 -38.75
C MET A 1 15.66 -0.93 -37.24
N GLU A 2 16.14 -2.07 -36.76
CA GLU A 2 16.34 -2.32 -35.32
C GLU A 2 17.51 -1.48 -34.83
N LYS A 3 17.22 -0.51 -33.97
CA LYS A 3 18.28 0.14 -33.19
C LYS A 3 18.75 -0.86 -32.13
N HIS A 4 19.88 -1.47 -32.35
CA HIS A 4 20.63 -2.19 -31.34
C HIS A 4 20.84 -1.24 -30.15
N SER A 5 20.20 -1.53 -29.02
CA SER A 5 20.51 -0.87 -27.75
C SER A 5 21.96 -1.20 -27.41
N GLN A 6 22.79 -0.18 -27.32
CA GLN A 6 24.14 -0.33 -26.76
C GLN A 6 24.00 -0.87 -25.34
N LYS A 7 24.69 -1.97 -25.04
CA LYS A 7 24.86 -2.51 -23.70
C LYS A 7 25.33 -1.36 -22.78
N MET A 8 24.45 -0.86 -21.93
CA MET A 8 24.88 -0.06 -20.80
C MET A 8 25.37 -1.02 -19.71
N ASP A 9 26.69 -1.23 -19.68
CA ASP A 9 27.34 -1.72 -18.48
C ASP A 9 27.27 -0.59 -17.46
N SER A 10 26.39 -0.70 -16.49
CA SER A 10 26.17 0.35 -15.50
C SER A 10 27.37 0.57 -14.58
N GLY A 11 28.36 -0.33 -14.61
CA GLY A 11 29.51 -0.32 -13.69
C GLY A 11 29.13 -0.42 -12.20
N ILE A 12 27.87 -0.69 -11.90
CA ILE A 12 27.37 -0.79 -10.53
C ILE A 12 27.59 -2.21 -10.02
N ASP A 13 28.39 -2.33 -8.97
CA ASP A 13 28.54 -3.57 -8.22
C ASP A 13 27.43 -3.67 -7.15
N LEU A 14 26.46 -4.54 -7.39
CA LEU A 14 25.33 -4.78 -6.47
C LEU A 14 25.78 -5.34 -5.12
N THR A 15 26.95 -5.99 -5.06
CA THR A 15 27.47 -6.57 -3.80
C THR A 15 28.08 -5.51 -2.87
N SER A 16 28.45 -4.36 -3.40
CA SER A 16 29.01 -3.22 -2.65
C SER A 16 27.99 -2.09 -2.41
N CYS A 17 26.69 -2.33 -2.69
CA CYS A 17 25.64 -1.35 -2.55
C CYS A 17 25.41 -1.00 -1.05
N PRO A 18 25.40 0.29 -0.64
CA PRO A 18 25.18 0.71 0.74
C PRO A 18 23.70 0.65 1.16
N ILE A 19 22.83 0.03 0.40
CA ILE A 19 21.42 -0.19 0.78
C ILE A 19 21.42 -1.23 1.91
N MET A 20 20.69 -0.91 3.00
CA MET A 20 20.54 -1.83 4.12
C MET A 20 19.98 -3.18 3.64
N PRO A 21 20.62 -4.31 3.98
CA PRO A 21 20.24 -5.64 3.48
C PRO A 21 19.01 -6.19 4.21
N THR A 22 17.87 -5.50 4.10
CA THR A 22 16.58 -5.94 4.63
C THR A 22 15.94 -7.06 3.80
N TYR A 23 16.44 -7.28 2.60
CA TYR A 23 16.13 -8.38 1.68
C TYR A 23 17.44 -9.01 1.19
N ALA A 24 17.34 -10.20 0.62
CA ALA A 24 18.46 -10.81 -0.09
C ALA A 24 18.97 -9.86 -1.19
N ALA A 25 20.27 -9.85 -1.42
CA ALA A 25 20.85 -9.06 -2.51
C ALA A 25 20.20 -9.45 -3.84
N PRO A 26 19.80 -8.49 -4.69
CA PRO A 26 19.21 -8.81 -5.97
C PRO A 26 20.24 -9.34 -6.96
N ASP A 27 19.89 -10.38 -7.70
CA ASP A 27 20.74 -10.96 -8.76
C ASP A 27 20.59 -10.24 -10.10
N VAL A 28 19.57 -9.40 -10.23
CA VAL A 28 19.19 -8.72 -11.48
C VAL A 28 18.97 -7.23 -11.23
N MET A 29 19.54 -6.40 -12.09
CA MET A 29 19.27 -4.96 -12.09
C MET A 29 18.45 -4.60 -13.34
N PHE A 30 17.18 -4.26 -13.14
CA PHE A 30 16.33 -3.76 -14.22
C PHE A 30 16.63 -2.28 -14.50
N VAL A 31 16.72 -1.93 -15.78
CA VAL A 31 17.03 -0.57 -16.25
C VAL A 31 15.97 0.03 -17.15
N GLU A 32 15.09 -0.81 -17.70
CA GLU A 32 14.01 -0.40 -18.60
C GLU A 32 12.77 -1.28 -18.39
N GLY A 33 11.59 -0.70 -18.60
CA GLY A 33 10.31 -1.41 -18.61
C GLY A 33 9.36 -0.80 -19.65
N LYS A 34 8.53 -1.65 -20.29
CA LYS A 34 7.46 -1.20 -21.18
C LYS A 34 6.29 -2.19 -21.14
N GLY A 35 5.12 -1.71 -20.79
CA GLY A 35 3.95 -2.57 -20.64
C GLY A 35 4.22 -3.66 -19.59
N THR A 36 4.19 -4.91 -19.99
CA THR A 36 4.46 -6.07 -19.12
C THR A 36 5.89 -6.61 -19.23
N GLU A 37 6.78 -5.89 -19.88
CA GLU A 37 8.14 -6.33 -20.13
C GLU A 37 9.16 -5.49 -19.39
N LEU A 38 10.25 -6.14 -18.95
CA LEU A 38 11.40 -5.53 -18.28
C LEU A 38 12.68 -5.93 -18.98
N TRP A 39 13.66 -5.04 -18.95
CA TRP A 39 15.03 -5.32 -19.45
C TRP A 39 16.04 -5.04 -18.34
N ASP A 40 16.97 -5.97 -18.18
CA ASP A 40 18.07 -5.79 -17.24
C ASP A 40 19.25 -5.01 -17.86
N SER A 41 20.26 -4.73 -17.02
CA SER A 41 21.48 -4.04 -17.43
C SER A 41 22.31 -4.76 -18.50
N GLN A 42 22.03 -6.04 -18.73
CA GLN A 42 22.67 -6.86 -19.78
C GLN A 42 21.81 -6.95 -21.06
N GLY A 43 20.66 -6.27 -21.08
CA GLY A 43 19.72 -6.29 -22.20
C GLY A 43 18.88 -7.56 -22.30
N ARG A 44 18.83 -8.40 -21.26
CA ARG A 44 17.97 -9.56 -21.23
C ARG A 44 16.53 -9.11 -20.93
N ARG A 45 15.57 -9.68 -21.67
CA ARG A 45 14.15 -9.38 -21.54
C ARG A 45 13.47 -10.37 -20.61
N TYR A 46 12.57 -9.84 -19.80
CA TYR A 46 11.74 -10.58 -18.86
C TYR A 46 10.27 -10.21 -19.00
N LEU A 47 9.37 -11.15 -18.72
CA LEU A 47 7.96 -10.84 -18.51
C LEU A 47 7.74 -10.55 -17.01
N ASP A 48 7.12 -9.41 -16.71
CA ASP A 48 6.84 -9.00 -15.34
C ASP A 48 5.49 -9.55 -14.86
N PHE A 49 5.51 -10.67 -14.15
CA PHE A 49 4.36 -11.22 -13.46
C PHE A 49 4.22 -10.75 -12.01
N VAL A 50 5.16 -9.94 -11.52
CA VAL A 50 5.14 -9.38 -10.15
C VAL A 50 4.47 -8.01 -10.13
N GLY A 51 4.68 -7.23 -11.20
CA GLY A 51 4.06 -5.91 -11.36
C GLY A 51 4.34 -4.96 -10.19
N GLY A 52 5.59 -4.96 -9.65
CA GLY A 52 5.93 -4.14 -8.48
C GLY A 52 5.13 -4.50 -7.22
N LEU A 53 4.78 -5.77 -7.01
CA LEU A 53 3.81 -6.29 -6.04
C LEU A 53 2.37 -5.84 -6.35
N ALA A 54 1.94 -6.10 -7.59
CA ALA A 54 0.59 -5.84 -8.12
C ALA A 54 0.18 -4.35 -8.16
N VAL A 55 1.14 -3.43 -8.30
CA VAL A 55 0.87 -1.99 -8.36
C VAL A 55 1.04 -1.39 -9.76
N GLN A 56 1.62 -2.13 -10.72
CA GLN A 56 1.83 -1.71 -12.11
C GLN A 56 0.65 -2.10 -13.02
N SER A 57 -0.58 -1.78 -12.60
CA SER A 57 -1.80 -2.18 -13.30
C SER A 57 -1.90 -1.63 -14.74
N LEU A 58 -1.28 -0.49 -15.01
CA LEU A 58 -1.23 0.14 -16.34
C LEU A 58 0.05 -0.21 -17.14
N GLY A 59 0.90 -1.08 -16.59
CA GLY A 59 2.18 -1.46 -17.15
C GLY A 59 3.27 -0.41 -16.96
N HIS A 60 4.50 -0.81 -17.28
CA HIS A 60 5.68 0.05 -17.20
C HIS A 60 5.67 1.10 -18.30
N ALA A 61 6.20 2.27 -18.00
CA ALA A 61 6.38 3.40 -18.91
C ALA A 61 5.10 3.79 -19.70
N ASN A 62 3.94 3.75 -19.04
CA ASN A 62 2.69 4.24 -19.61
C ASN A 62 2.83 5.72 -19.98
N GLU A 63 2.56 6.05 -21.25
CA GLU A 63 2.83 7.39 -21.79
C GLU A 63 1.91 8.45 -21.18
N GLU A 64 0.64 8.15 -20.94
CA GLU A 64 -0.30 9.08 -20.33
C GLU A 64 0.12 9.43 -18.89
N ILE A 65 0.53 8.43 -18.10
CA ILE A 65 1.02 8.66 -16.73
C ILE A 65 2.31 9.48 -16.74
N ARG A 66 3.25 9.16 -17.63
CA ARG A 66 4.50 9.93 -17.81
C ARG A 66 4.21 11.39 -18.08
N ASP A 67 3.33 11.67 -19.02
CA ASP A 67 3.05 13.04 -19.48
C ASP A 67 2.31 13.84 -18.39
N VAL A 68 1.37 13.23 -17.68
CA VAL A 68 0.70 13.87 -16.54
C VAL A 68 1.67 14.17 -15.40
N ILE A 69 2.59 13.25 -15.08
CA ILE A 69 3.62 13.48 -14.05
C ILE A 69 4.55 14.62 -14.48
N ALA A 70 5.01 14.62 -15.73
CA ALA A 70 5.91 15.66 -16.25
C ALA A 70 5.24 17.05 -16.23
N ASP A 71 4.00 17.15 -16.67
CA ASP A 71 3.22 18.38 -16.65
C ASP A 71 3.00 18.90 -15.23
N GLN A 72 2.58 18.03 -14.32
CA GLN A 72 2.31 18.41 -12.93
C GLN A 72 3.59 18.78 -12.15
N ALA A 73 4.69 18.08 -12.41
CA ALA A 73 5.97 18.40 -11.79
C ALA A 73 6.50 19.79 -12.22
N GLY A 74 6.12 20.25 -13.42
CA GLY A 74 6.42 21.60 -13.91
C GLY A 74 5.52 22.70 -13.30
N LYS A 75 4.44 22.35 -12.60
CA LYS A 75 3.48 23.29 -12.02
C LYS A 75 3.59 23.39 -10.51
N LEU A 76 3.41 22.23 -9.84
CA LEU A 76 3.32 22.19 -8.39
C LEU A 76 3.60 20.78 -7.89
N THR A 77 4.61 20.63 -7.02
CA THR A 77 5.00 19.32 -6.49
C THR A 77 4.42 19.05 -5.10
N GLN A 78 4.43 20.05 -4.20
CA GLN A 78 3.99 19.84 -2.82
C GLN A 78 3.71 21.18 -2.12
N VAL A 79 2.61 21.26 -1.36
CA VAL A 79 2.21 22.46 -0.61
C VAL A 79 1.80 22.17 0.84
N SER A 80 2.07 20.96 1.36
CA SER A 80 1.58 20.51 2.67
C SER A 80 0.04 20.32 2.72
N ASN A 81 -0.42 19.61 3.74
CA ASN A 81 -1.85 19.41 4.01
C ASN A 81 -2.56 20.66 4.56
N TYR A 82 -1.84 21.76 4.76
CA TYR A 82 -2.44 23.05 5.14
C TYR A 82 -3.16 23.74 3.97
N TRP A 83 -2.88 23.32 2.74
CA TRP A 83 -3.44 23.93 1.55
C TRP A 83 -4.15 22.88 0.68
N ALA A 84 -5.25 23.30 0.08
CA ALA A 84 -5.99 22.44 -0.83
C ALA A 84 -5.28 22.31 -2.18
N THR A 85 -5.38 21.16 -2.81
CA THR A 85 -5.00 20.94 -4.20
C THR A 85 -6.17 20.33 -4.97
N GLU A 86 -6.31 20.69 -6.23
CA GLU A 86 -7.39 20.21 -7.10
C GLU A 86 -7.36 18.68 -7.25
N HIS A 87 -6.18 18.11 -7.44
CA HIS A 87 -6.03 16.66 -7.62
C HIS A 87 -6.44 15.87 -6.37
N ALA A 88 -6.06 16.33 -5.17
CA ALA A 88 -6.48 15.67 -3.93
C ALA A 88 -8.01 15.67 -3.79
N HIS A 89 -8.66 16.79 -4.14
CA HIS A 89 -10.12 16.90 -4.12
C HIS A 89 -10.77 15.93 -5.12
N HIS A 90 -10.32 15.92 -6.38
CA HIS A 90 -10.88 15.04 -7.43
C HIS A 90 -10.72 13.56 -7.08
N VAL A 91 -9.55 13.16 -6.59
CA VAL A 91 -9.32 11.76 -6.18
C VAL A 91 -10.18 11.38 -4.98
N ALA A 92 -10.32 12.27 -3.98
CA ALA A 92 -11.19 12.00 -2.83
C ALA A 92 -12.64 11.80 -3.23
N VAL A 93 -13.17 12.65 -4.13
CA VAL A 93 -14.54 12.52 -4.67
C VAL A 93 -14.70 11.21 -5.45
N ALA A 94 -13.72 10.84 -6.28
CA ALA A 94 -13.77 9.61 -7.06
C ALA A 94 -13.77 8.37 -6.15
N LEU A 95 -12.94 8.36 -5.12
CA LEU A 95 -12.88 7.26 -4.15
C LEU A 95 -14.16 7.14 -3.33
N ASP A 96 -14.72 8.26 -2.84
CA ASP A 96 -15.98 8.23 -2.10
C ASP A 96 -17.13 7.69 -2.97
N LYS A 97 -17.21 8.13 -4.23
CA LYS A 97 -18.21 7.61 -5.18
C LYS A 97 -18.03 6.10 -5.45
N ALA A 98 -16.80 5.65 -5.63
CA ALA A 98 -16.50 4.24 -5.90
C ALA A 98 -16.89 3.34 -4.73
N ILE A 99 -16.49 3.72 -3.50
CA ILE A 99 -16.75 2.93 -2.28
C ILE A 99 -18.24 2.92 -1.93
N THR A 100 -18.95 4.03 -2.16
CA THR A 100 -20.37 4.15 -1.79
C THR A 100 -21.34 3.67 -2.88
N GLY A 101 -20.83 3.15 -4.01
CA GLY A 101 -21.64 2.71 -5.15
C GLY A 101 -22.30 3.84 -5.95
N ARG A 102 -21.87 5.10 -5.73
CA ARG A 102 -22.45 6.29 -6.38
C ARG A 102 -21.77 6.66 -7.71
N MET A 103 -20.96 5.79 -8.28
CA MET A 103 -20.27 6.02 -9.56
C MET A 103 -21.25 6.36 -10.70
N ASN A 104 -22.47 5.80 -10.67
CA ASN A 104 -23.51 5.96 -11.69
C ASN A 104 -24.58 6.98 -11.28
N ALA A 105 -24.28 7.91 -10.37
CA ALA A 105 -25.24 8.97 -10.03
C ALA A 105 -25.54 9.81 -11.28
N PRO A 106 -26.80 10.25 -11.49
CA PRO A 106 -27.16 11.08 -12.63
C PRO A 106 -26.30 12.32 -12.74
N GLU A 107 -25.95 12.68 -13.98
CA GLU A 107 -25.20 13.91 -14.26
C GLU A 107 -25.98 15.13 -13.75
N GLY A 108 -25.31 16.03 -13.03
CA GLY A 108 -25.96 17.20 -12.42
C GLY A 108 -26.55 16.99 -11.02
N SER A 109 -26.49 15.76 -10.45
CA SER A 109 -26.84 15.56 -9.06
C SER A 109 -25.84 16.29 -8.15
N SER A 110 -26.35 16.98 -7.11
CA SER A 110 -25.49 17.60 -6.10
C SER A 110 -24.67 16.52 -5.37
N TYR A 111 -23.35 16.64 -5.40
CA TYR A 111 -22.50 15.74 -4.66
C TYR A 111 -22.53 16.06 -3.17
N SER A 112 -22.84 15.07 -2.35
CA SER A 112 -22.68 15.10 -0.91
C SER A 112 -21.84 13.91 -0.47
N PRO A 113 -20.67 14.12 0.17
CA PRO A 113 -19.82 13.01 0.57
C PRO A 113 -20.52 12.11 1.58
N ALA A 114 -20.33 10.80 1.44
CA ALA A 114 -20.80 9.80 2.39
C ALA A 114 -19.69 9.37 3.35
N GLY A 115 -18.43 9.64 2.98
CA GLY A 115 -17.25 9.34 3.78
C GLY A 115 -16.20 10.44 3.71
N GLN A 116 -15.05 10.13 4.28
CA GLN A 116 -13.87 11.00 4.26
C GLN A 116 -12.66 10.20 3.81
N VAL A 117 -11.79 10.82 3.02
CA VAL A 117 -10.57 10.20 2.50
C VAL A 117 -9.35 10.79 3.20
N PHE A 118 -8.48 9.92 3.66
CA PHE A 118 -7.18 10.27 4.20
C PHE A 118 -6.09 9.79 3.25
N PHE A 119 -5.24 10.69 2.78
CA PHE A 119 -4.09 10.36 1.95
C PHE A 119 -2.85 10.13 2.80
N CYS A 120 -2.12 9.07 2.49
CA CYS A 120 -0.86 8.71 3.14
C CYS A 120 0.12 8.11 2.11
N ASN A 121 1.33 7.77 2.55
CA ASN A 121 2.40 7.36 1.64
C ASN A 121 2.51 5.83 1.49
N SER A 122 1.82 5.06 2.34
CA SER A 122 1.91 3.61 2.33
C SER A 122 0.69 2.93 2.96
N GLY A 123 0.48 1.65 2.63
CA GLY A 123 -0.52 0.82 3.29
C GLY A 123 -0.27 0.66 4.79
N ALA A 124 1.00 0.68 5.24
CA ALA A 124 1.34 0.67 6.66
C ALA A 124 0.78 1.89 7.39
N GLU A 125 0.96 3.10 6.82
CA GLU A 125 0.40 4.34 7.38
C GLU A 125 -1.14 4.33 7.38
N ALA A 126 -1.76 3.78 6.33
CA ALA A 126 -3.21 3.62 6.28
C ALA A 126 -3.71 2.71 7.41
N ASN A 127 -3.04 1.58 7.66
CA ASN A 127 -3.36 0.68 8.76
C ASN A 127 -3.13 1.33 10.13
N GLU A 128 -2.04 2.08 10.32
CA GLU A 128 -1.79 2.85 11.55
C GLU A 128 -2.94 3.83 11.83
N LEU A 129 -3.44 4.52 10.78
CA LEU A 129 -4.61 5.38 10.94
C LEU A 129 -5.86 4.58 11.30
N ALA A 130 -6.11 3.45 10.66
CA ALA A 130 -7.27 2.61 10.94
C ALA A 130 -7.30 2.18 12.41
N PHE A 131 -6.15 1.75 12.97
CA PHE A 131 -6.04 1.41 14.41
C PHE A 131 -6.29 2.61 15.31
N LYS A 132 -5.77 3.79 14.95
CA LYS A 132 -6.02 5.03 15.70
C LYS A 132 -7.48 5.43 15.67
N ILE A 133 -8.15 5.32 14.52
CA ILE A 133 -9.58 5.60 14.38
C ILE A 133 -10.37 4.61 15.23
N ALA A 134 -10.10 3.30 15.14
CA ALA A 134 -10.76 2.29 15.93
C ALA A 134 -10.69 2.59 17.43
N ARG A 135 -9.49 2.92 17.93
CA ARG A 135 -9.29 3.27 19.35
C ARG A 135 -9.97 4.57 19.76
N LYS A 136 -9.92 5.58 18.89
CA LYS A 136 -10.50 6.92 19.19
C LYS A 136 -12.02 6.93 19.14
N SER A 137 -12.64 6.16 18.25
CA SER A 137 -14.08 6.10 18.06
C SER A 137 -14.77 5.11 18.99
N SER A 138 -14.02 4.24 19.62
CA SER A 138 -14.55 3.26 20.59
C SER A 138 -14.75 3.88 21.98
N PRO A 139 -15.67 3.32 22.80
CA PRO A 139 -15.79 3.68 24.19
C PRO A 139 -14.47 3.54 24.95
N SER A 140 -14.31 4.31 26.04
CA SER A 140 -13.11 4.24 26.90
C SER A 140 -12.83 2.81 27.35
N GLY A 141 -11.56 2.40 27.29
CA GLY A 141 -11.10 1.05 27.63
C GLY A 141 -11.12 0.05 26.46
N ARG A 142 -11.68 0.42 25.30
CA ARG A 142 -11.63 -0.41 24.10
C ARG A 142 -10.48 0.03 23.19
N TYR A 143 -9.50 -0.82 23.03
CA TYR A 143 -8.31 -0.57 22.20
C TYR A 143 -7.83 -1.79 21.41
N GLY A 144 -8.38 -2.97 21.69
CA GLY A 144 -7.99 -4.22 21.08
C GLY A 144 -8.43 -4.32 19.61
N VAL A 145 -7.55 -4.84 18.77
CA VAL A 145 -7.79 -5.09 17.35
C VAL A 145 -7.57 -6.56 17.05
N ILE A 146 -8.58 -7.22 16.51
CA ILE A 146 -8.51 -8.63 16.11
C ILE A 146 -8.20 -8.66 14.61
N THR A 147 -7.19 -9.45 14.23
CA THR A 147 -6.80 -9.64 12.82
C THR A 147 -6.73 -11.14 12.48
N ALA A 148 -6.47 -11.46 11.22
CA ALA A 148 -6.35 -12.86 10.81
C ALA A 148 -4.89 -13.35 10.89
N MET A 149 -4.71 -14.65 11.18
CA MET A 149 -3.43 -15.36 10.99
C MET A 149 -3.00 -15.25 9.52
N ASP A 150 -1.70 -15.26 9.29
CA ASP A 150 -1.05 -15.12 7.98
C ASP A 150 -1.40 -13.83 7.20
N SER A 151 -1.99 -12.84 7.89
CA SER A 151 -2.27 -11.54 7.30
C SER A 151 -1.01 -10.66 7.21
N PHE A 152 -1.06 -9.65 6.34
CA PHE A 152 -0.03 -8.64 6.21
C PHE A 152 -0.65 -7.24 6.25
N HIS A 153 -0.20 -6.40 7.17
CA HIS A 153 -0.71 -5.04 7.37
C HIS A 153 0.37 -3.95 7.28
N GLY A 154 1.64 -4.33 7.22
CA GLY A 154 2.75 -3.40 7.10
C GLY A 154 3.97 -3.77 7.92
N ARG A 155 4.94 -2.82 7.99
CA ARG A 155 6.23 -3.01 8.65
C ARG A 155 6.52 -1.98 9.75
N THR A 156 5.63 -1.03 10.01
CA THR A 156 5.68 -0.21 11.22
C THR A 156 5.33 -1.08 12.44
N LEU A 157 5.73 -0.68 13.64
CA LEU A 157 5.58 -1.56 14.81
C LEU A 157 4.13 -1.99 15.07
N ALA A 158 3.15 -1.10 14.97
CA ALA A 158 1.75 -1.49 15.18
C ALA A 158 1.18 -2.28 13.98
N ALA A 159 1.51 -1.90 12.75
CA ALA A 159 1.11 -2.67 11.58
C ALA A 159 1.77 -4.06 11.54
N LEU A 160 3.01 -4.18 12.03
CA LEU A 160 3.68 -5.48 12.21
C LEU A 160 3.00 -6.30 13.30
N ALA A 161 2.68 -5.71 14.46
CA ALA A 161 1.94 -6.40 15.52
C ALA A 161 0.57 -6.89 15.06
N ALA A 162 -0.08 -6.16 14.15
CA ALA A 162 -1.34 -6.58 13.54
C ALA A 162 -1.18 -7.73 12.51
N CYS A 163 0.03 -7.99 11.99
CA CYS A 163 0.26 -9.12 11.09
C CYS A 163 0.18 -10.43 11.87
N GLY A 164 -0.63 -11.37 11.41
CA GLY A 164 -0.74 -12.72 12.02
C GLY A 164 0.44 -13.63 11.69
N GLN A 165 1.67 -13.14 11.83
CA GLN A 165 2.91 -13.85 11.47
C GLN A 165 3.91 -13.79 12.63
N PRO A 166 3.75 -14.59 13.70
CA PRO A 166 4.53 -14.50 14.94
C PRO A 166 6.05 -14.50 14.75
N HIS A 167 6.57 -15.31 13.82
CA HIS A 167 7.99 -15.38 13.53
C HIS A 167 8.61 -14.04 13.07
N LYS A 168 7.80 -13.12 12.58
CA LYS A 168 8.23 -11.77 12.20
C LYS A 168 8.22 -10.78 13.35
N HIS A 169 7.54 -11.13 14.45
CA HIS A 169 7.48 -10.31 15.67
C HIS A 169 8.71 -10.50 16.56
N GLU A 170 9.21 -11.74 16.61
CA GLU A 170 10.28 -12.14 17.55
C GLU A 170 11.50 -11.22 17.55
N PRO A 171 12.05 -10.78 16.40
CA PRO A 171 13.21 -9.91 16.37
C PRO A 171 12.97 -8.50 16.94
N PHE A 172 11.69 -8.09 17.07
CA PHE A 172 11.29 -6.73 17.45
C PHE A 172 10.52 -6.65 18.77
N ALA A 173 10.46 -7.76 19.50
CA ALA A 173 9.79 -7.80 20.81
C ALA A 173 10.42 -6.83 21.82
N PRO A 174 9.62 -6.20 22.73
CA PRO A 174 8.18 -6.38 22.89
C PRO A 174 7.36 -5.64 21.83
N MET A 175 6.35 -6.31 21.30
CA MET A 175 5.43 -5.70 20.32
C MET A 175 4.39 -4.80 21.00
N PRO A 176 3.84 -3.78 20.30
CA PRO A 176 2.70 -3.02 20.79
C PRO A 176 1.54 -3.91 21.20
N GLU A 177 0.98 -3.65 22.37
CA GLU A 177 -0.14 -4.39 22.92
C GLU A 177 -1.48 -4.09 22.22
N GLY A 178 -2.45 -5.00 22.40
CA GLY A 178 -3.81 -4.84 21.92
C GLY A 178 -4.07 -5.45 20.56
N PHE A 179 -3.18 -6.30 20.06
CA PHE A 179 -3.42 -7.09 18.83
C PHE A 179 -3.59 -8.56 19.17
N SER A 180 -4.63 -9.18 18.60
CA SER A 180 -4.87 -10.62 18.67
C SER A 180 -5.17 -11.18 17.29
N HIS A 181 -4.93 -12.46 17.10
CA HIS A 181 -5.04 -13.10 15.80
C HIS A 181 -5.93 -14.33 15.87
N VAL A 182 -6.80 -14.50 14.88
CA VAL A 182 -7.67 -15.66 14.72
C VAL A 182 -7.40 -16.34 13.38
N ASN A 183 -7.64 -17.62 13.27
CA ASN A 183 -7.55 -18.31 12.00
C ASN A 183 -8.54 -17.71 11.00
N ARG A 184 -8.11 -17.64 9.74
CA ARG A 184 -8.96 -17.17 8.65
C ARG A 184 -10.17 -18.12 8.52
N ASP A 185 -11.35 -17.58 8.27
CA ASP A 185 -12.60 -18.31 8.10
C ASP A 185 -13.11 -19.09 9.33
N ASP A 186 -12.53 -18.85 10.52
CA ASP A 186 -12.99 -19.42 11.79
C ASP A 186 -13.84 -18.41 12.57
N LEU A 187 -15.13 -18.39 12.24
CA LEU A 187 -16.09 -17.49 12.92
C LEU A 187 -16.23 -17.79 14.41
N THR A 188 -16.12 -19.05 14.81
CA THR A 188 -16.21 -19.44 16.24
C THR A 188 -15.02 -18.91 17.03
N ALA A 189 -13.81 -19.02 16.48
CA ALA A 189 -12.63 -18.40 17.09
C ALA A 189 -12.72 -16.87 17.12
N LEU A 190 -13.26 -16.25 16.05
CA LEU A 190 -13.47 -14.82 16.00
C LEU A 190 -14.46 -14.35 17.07
N GLU A 191 -15.61 -14.99 17.19
CA GLU A 191 -16.60 -14.68 18.22
C GLU A 191 -16.02 -14.83 19.64
N SER A 192 -15.25 -15.88 19.87
CA SER A 192 -14.60 -16.15 21.16
C SER A 192 -13.48 -15.12 21.49
N ALA A 193 -12.87 -14.51 20.49
CA ALA A 193 -11.83 -13.50 20.66
C ALA A 193 -12.38 -12.09 20.96
N ILE A 194 -13.68 -11.86 20.71
CA ILE A 194 -14.33 -10.57 21.02
C ILE A 194 -14.60 -10.49 22.52
N HIS A 195 -14.08 -9.42 23.13
CA HIS A 195 -14.27 -9.13 24.55
C HIS A 195 -14.45 -7.64 24.82
N GLU A 196 -14.62 -7.25 26.08
CA GLU A 196 -14.94 -5.87 26.46
C GLU A 196 -13.92 -4.83 25.97
N SER A 197 -12.64 -5.17 25.84
CA SER A 197 -11.62 -4.27 25.34
C SER A 197 -11.48 -4.28 23.80
N THR A 198 -12.24 -5.08 23.06
CA THR A 198 -12.18 -5.11 21.59
C THR A 198 -12.75 -3.83 20.99
N ALA A 199 -11.93 -3.11 20.23
CA ALA A 199 -12.30 -1.91 19.50
C ALA A 199 -12.69 -2.21 18.06
N ALA A 200 -11.98 -3.15 17.40
CA ALA A 200 -12.21 -3.46 15.99
C ALA A 200 -11.80 -4.88 15.61
N ILE A 201 -12.41 -5.35 14.53
CA ILE A 201 -11.96 -6.48 13.74
C ILE A 201 -11.42 -5.90 12.44
N HIS A 202 -10.15 -6.18 12.11
CA HIS A 202 -9.47 -5.63 10.96
C HIS A 202 -8.99 -6.75 10.03
N LEU A 203 -9.62 -6.86 8.87
CA LEU A 203 -9.43 -7.96 7.93
C LEU A 203 -9.17 -7.43 6.51
N ALA A 204 -8.33 -8.14 5.77
CA ALA A 204 -8.19 -7.99 4.33
C ALA A 204 -8.94 -9.17 3.66
N PRO A 205 -10.08 -8.93 3.02
CA PRO A 205 -10.89 -10.00 2.41
C PRO A 205 -10.17 -10.66 1.23
N ILE A 206 -9.30 -9.92 0.57
CA ILE A 206 -8.41 -10.41 -0.49
C ILE A 206 -6.98 -10.09 -0.07
N GLN A 207 -6.20 -11.13 0.05
CA GLN A 207 -4.81 -11.02 0.49
C GLN A 207 -3.87 -11.29 -0.69
#